data_7f0d68b1ac68a7337f4306e5c652c83e
#
_entry.id   7f0d68b1ac68a7337f4306e5c652c83e
#
_cell.length_a   1.000
_cell.length_b   1.000
_cell.length_c   1.000
_cell.angle_alpha   90.00
_cell.angle_beta   90.00
_cell.angle_gamma   90.00
#
_symmetry.space_group_name_H-M   'P 1'
#
loop_
_entity.id
_entity.type
_entity.pdbx_description
1 polymer ?
#
loop_
_entity_poly.entity_id
_entity_poly.type
_entity_poly.pdbx_seq_one_letter_code
_entity_poly.pdbx_strand_id
1 'polypeptide(L)'
;MKFRLIAIATLALILTFGMASSGLYAADSISAYLGFSREVNEALAQRIQEKTGIEVKNITLSWGEIWARLVSEAPRFNADMVLSFGAAQAIDGTKKGYYVPYKSPAWEDIDAAFKSPDGSYYALGTFSFLLIGNKVKLAEKGYGMPMSWKELLDPKWKGQIVAPSPRTSGTAFMINYSFLQLYGEKEGWKFLTALDQNMAQYTKSGNAPTDLVGRGEYLLGITADENVLKRINDGYPIQWVIPAEGIGYEGNYCTILKGTKKLDLCQKIMDYLGTEDASEFLASMGYIPPRPGIPSALYGAAKPTFINLDHGWAVENRSKIIKTWKSKFMMKETAKAKEVGDQKEKKAAEKAKKQ
;
A
#
# COMPACT_ATOMS: atom_id res chain seq x y z
N MET A 1 -16.20 41.50 87.31
CA MET A 1 -15.56 40.48 86.39
C MET A 1 -16.09 40.74 84.99
N LYS A 2 -15.24 41.31 84.13
CA LYS A 2 -15.62 41.77 82.83
C LYS A 2 -15.13 40.70 81.80
N PHE A 3 -16.02 39.98 81.20
CA PHE A 3 -15.68 39.13 80.04
C PHE A 3 -15.78 39.99 78.78
N ARG A 4 -14.66 40.19 78.15
CA ARG A 4 -14.58 40.81 76.82
C ARG A 4 -14.87 39.73 75.79
N LEU A 5 -15.97 39.88 75.11
CA LEU A 5 -16.24 39.15 73.88
C LEU A 5 -15.35 39.72 72.73
N ILE A 6 -14.40 38.96 72.31
CA ILE A 6 -13.65 39.26 71.10
C ILE A 6 -14.46 38.67 69.92
N ALA A 7 -15.06 39.56 69.15
CA ALA A 7 -15.68 39.21 67.90
C ALA A 7 -14.56 38.97 66.88
N ILE A 8 -14.32 37.71 66.56
CA ILE A 8 -13.46 37.31 65.41
C ILE A 8 -14.29 37.47 64.14
N ALA A 9 -14.09 38.59 63.46
CA ALA A 9 -14.59 38.79 62.16
C ALA A 9 -13.79 37.84 61.21
N THR A 10 -14.34 36.69 60.95
CA THR A 10 -13.81 35.79 59.96
C THR A 10 -14.08 36.39 58.57
N LEU A 11 -13.09 37.07 58.01
CA LEU A 11 -13.07 37.53 56.63
C LEU A 11 -13.00 36.32 55.76
N ALA A 12 -14.16 35.83 55.32
CA ALA A 12 -14.25 34.81 54.30
C ALA A 12 -13.75 35.44 52.99
N LEU A 13 -12.45 35.35 52.77
CA LEU A 13 -11.84 35.59 51.48
C LEU A 13 -12.35 34.49 50.54
N ILE A 14 -13.44 34.78 49.85
CA ILE A 14 -13.90 33.97 48.73
C ILE A 14 -12.84 34.17 47.66
N LEU A 15 -11.80 33.33 47.70
CA LEU A 15 -10.98 33.02 46.58
C LEU A 15 -11.93 32.39 45.53
N THR A 16 -12.52 33.22 44.70
CA THR A 16 -13.04 32.79 43.41
C THR A 16 -11.83 32.31 42.60
N PHE A 17 -11.41 31.10 42.91
CA PHE A 17 -10.62 30.31 42.00
C PHE A 17 -11.52 30.20 40.79
N GLY A 18 -11.28 31.09 39.83
CA GLY A 18 -11.79 30.92 38.48
C GLY A 18 -11.26 29.56 37.99
N MET A 19 -12.01 28.51 38.27
CA MET A 19 -11.93 27.31 37.45
C MET A 19 -12.25 27.80 36.06
N ALA A 20 -11.20 28.22 35.33
CA ALA A 20 -11.20 28.08 33.95
C ALA A 20 -11.51 26.57 33.74
N SER A 21 -12.78 26.25 33.63
CA SER A 21 -13.21 25.02 33.04
C SER A 21 -12.60 25.09 31.64
N SER A 22 -11.33 24.69 31.52
CA SER A 22 -10.84 24.06 30.29
C SER A 22 -11.80 22.91 30.11
N GLY A 23 -12.94 23.23 29.48
CA GLY A 23 -13.81 22.19 28.97
C GLY A 23 -12.87 21.25 28.26
N LEU A 24 -12.76 20.05 28.75
CA LEU A 24 -12.30 18.94 27.92
C LEU A 24 -13.31 18.91 26.77
N TYR A 25 -13.07 19.76 25.77
CA TYR A 25 -13.67 19.53 24.46
C TYR A 25 -13.13 18.16 24.05
N ALA A 26 -14.01 17.17 24.10
CA ALA A 26 -13.65 15.90 23.48
C ALA A 26 -13.10 16.26 22.11
N ALA A 27 -11.83 15.90 21.88
CA ALA A 27 -11.19 16.22 20.62
C ALA A 27 -12.11 15.77 19.48
N ASP A 28 -12.34 16.64 18.51
CA ASP A 28 -13.10 16.28 17.32
C ASP A 28 -12.52 14.99 16.77
N SER A 29 -13.33 13.96 16.59
CA SER A 29 -12.84 12.66 16.20
C SER A 29 -13.70 12.03 15.11
N ILE A 30 -13.06 11.29 14.22
CA ILE A 30 -13.70 10.43 13.22
C ILE A 30 -13.27 8.97 13.42
N SER A 31 -14.04 8.04 12.83
CA SER A 31 -13.63 6.64 12.67
C SER A 31 -13.23 6.39 11.23
N ALA A 32 -12.11 5.71 11.00
CA ALA A 32 -11.68 5.41 9.64
C ALA A 32 -11.18 3.96 9.50
N TYR A 33 -11.46 3.34 8.36
CA TYR A 33 -10.82 2.10 7.92
C TYR A 33 -9.51 2.46 7.21
N LEU A 34 -8.40 1.91 7.67
CA LEU A 34 -7.06 2.18 7.13
C LEU A 34 -6.44 0.89 6.59
N GLY A 35 -6.06 0.92 5.33
CA GLY A 35 -5.56 -0.25 4.59
C GLY A 35 -4.06 -0.27 4.33
N PHE A 36 -3.28 0.65 4.92
CA PHE A 36 -1.82 0.57 4.92
C PHE A 36 -1.29 -0.46 5.93
N SER A 37 0.01 -0.59 6.10
CA SER A 37 0.58 -1.33 7.23
C SER A 37 0.20 -0.66 8.56
N ARG A 38 0.22 -1.41 9.65
CA ARG A 38 -0.11 -0.86 10.98
C ARG A 38 0.73 0.37 11.31
N GLU A 39 2.03 0.31 11.04
CA GLU A 39 2.98 1.38 11.29
C GLU A 39 2.61 2.67 10.54
N VAL A 40 2.29 2.54 9.24
CA VAL A 40 1.87 3.69 8.42
C VAL A 40 0.50 4.22 8.87
N ASN A 41 -0.44 3.34 9.22
CA ASN A 41 -1.77 3.73 9.69
C ASN A 41 -1.70 4.55 10.99
N GLU A 42 -0.90 4.11 11.95
CA GLU A 42 -0.68 4.81 13.23
C GLU A 42 -0.01 6.18 13.00
N ALA A 43 1.04 6.22 12.18
CA ALA A 43 1.75 7.46 11.86
C ALA A 43 0.87 8.44 11.07
N LEU A 44 0.05 7.97 10.12
CA LEU A 44 -0.87 8.82 9.36
C LEU A 44 -1.98 9.39 10.27
N ALA A 45 -2.57 8.57 11.13
CA ALA A 45 -3.58 9.02 12.08
C ALA A 45 -3.02 10.10 13.02
N GLN A 46 -1.82 9.88 13.55
CA GLN A 46 -1.11 10.88 14.38
C GLN A 46 -0.85 12.17 13.59
N ARG A 47 -0.34 12.06 12.35
CA ARG A 47 -0.05 13.23 11.51
C ARG A 47 -1.30 14.04 11.19
N ILE A 48 -2.42 13.38 10.89
CA ILE A 48 -3.72 14.05 10.70
C ILE A 48 -4.11 14.81 11.97
N GLN A 49 -4.01 14.20 13.14
CA GLN A 49 -4.34 14.86 14.41
C GLN A 49 -3.44 16.07 14.68
N GLU A 50 -2.14 15.96 14.46
CA GLU A 50 -1.19 17.07 14.63
C GLU A 50 -1.52 18.27 13.73
N LYS A 51 -1.95 18.00 12.50
CA LYS A 51 -2.17 19.06 11.49
C LYS A 51 -3.59 19.62 11.47
N THR A 52 -4.58 18.83 11.86
CA THR A 52 -5.99 19.23 11.77
C THR A 52 -6.66 19.40 13.13
N GLY A 53 -6.06 18.88 14.21
CA GLY A 53 -6.67 18.77 15.53
C GLY A 53 -7.73 17.67 15.64
N ILE A 54 -7.94 16.87 14.59
CA ILE A 54 -8.97 15.83 14.52
C ILE A 54 -8.36 14.47 14.83
N GLU A 55 -8.86 13.79 15.86
CA GLU A 55 -8.47 12.42 16.19
C GLU A 55 -9.03 11.44 15.14
N VAL A 56 -8.18 10.57 14.61
CA VAL A 56 -8.61 9.46 13.73
C VAL A 56 -8.61 8.16 14.53
N LYS A 57 -9.80 7.66 14.85
CA LYS A 57 -9.98 6.32 15.44
C LYS A 57 -9.73 5.28 14.35
N ASN A 58 -8.49 4.82 14.33
CA ASN A 58 -7.95 3.93 13.30
C ASN A 58 -8.45 2.49 13.47
N ILE A 59 -9.03 1.94 12.43
CA ILE A 59 -9.40 0.52 12.31
C ILE A 59 -8.57 -0.07 11.16
N THR A 60 -7.44 -0.69 11.52
CA THR A 60 -6.51 -1.31 10.54
C THR A 60 -7.10 -2.61 9.99
N LEU A 61 -7.25 -2.67 8.68
CA LEU A 61 -7.81 -3.81 7.94
C LEU A 61 -7.09 -3.98 6.61
N SER A 62 -7.08 -5.20 6.06
CA SER A 62 -6.69 -5.38 4.65
C SER A 62 -7.75 -4.80 3.70
N TRP A 63 -7.37 -4.46 2.48
CA TRP A 63 -8.32 -3.93 1.47
C TRP A 63 -9.50 -4.86 1.21
N GLY A 64 -9.27 -6.18 1.27
CA GLY A 64 -10.35 -7.17 1.13
C GLY A 64 -11.32 -7.13 2.29
N GLU A 65 -10.84 -6.98 3.54
CA GLU A 65 -11.67 -6.84 4.73
C GLU A 65 -12.42 -5.51 4.75
N ILE A 66 -11.78 -4.39 4.34
CA ILE A 66 -12.45 -3.10 4.17
C ILE A 66 -13.63 -3.27 3.21
N TRP A 67 -13.39 -3.88 2.04
CA TRP A 67 -14.46 -4.08 1.06
C TRP A 67 -15.58 -4.97 1.58
N ALA A 68 -15.26 -6.08 2.21
CA ALA A 68 -16.27 -6.97 2.81
C ALA A 68 -17.13 -6.24 3.85
N ARG A 69 -16.52 -5.38 4.67
CA ARG A 69 -17.25 -4.53 5.62
C ARG A 69 -18.14 -3.53 4.91
N LEU A 70 -17.65 -2.78 3.94
CA LEU A 70 -18.48 -1.82 3.19
C LEU A 70 -19.68 -2.48 2.55
N VAL A 71 -19.50 -3.68 1.98
CA VAL A 71 -20.63 -4.43 1.40
C VAL A 71 -21.63 -4.89 2.45
N SER A 72 -21.18 -5.34 3.62
CA SER A 72 -22.05 -5.83 4.69
C SER A 72 -22.74 -4.73 5.49
N GLU A 73 -22.11 -3.57 5.61
CA GLU A 73 -22.61 -2.42 6.38
C GLU A 73 -23.53 -1.51 5.56
N ALA A 74 -23.45 -1.56 4.24
CA ALA A 74 -24.25 -0.69 3.37
C ALA A 74 -25.76 -0.83 3.64
N PRO A 75 -26.51 0.27 3.67
CA PRO A 75 -26.11 1.66 3.41
C PRO A 75 -25.67 2.46 4.67
N ARG A 76 -25.42 1.82 5.81
CA ARG A 76 -25.09 2.44 7.10
C ARG A 76 -23.71 1.99 7.55
N PHE A 77 -22.69 2.76 7.19
CA PHE A 77 -21.31 2.46 7.50
C PHE A 77 -20.96 2.79 8.96
N ASN A 78 -20.11 1.96 9.58
CA ASN A 78 -19.64 2.14 10.95
C ASN A 78 -18.39 3.02 11.04
N ALA A 79 -17.87 3.48 9.91
CA ALA A 79 -16.77 4.43 9.82
C ALA A 79 -17.22 5.69 9.05
N ASP A 80 -16.48 6.78 9.23
CA ASP A 80 -16.72 8.06 8.55
C ASP A 80 -15.93 8.15 7.23
N MET A 81 -14.74 7.53 7.18
CA MET A 81 -13.84 7.57 6.04
C MET A 81 -13.19 6.20 5.78
N VAL A 82 -12.68 6.03 4.57
CA VAL A 82 -11.64 5.05 4.28
C VAL A 82 -10.36 5.80 3.91
N LEU A 83 -9.26 5.41 4.53
CA LEU A 83 -7.92 5.94 4.26
C LEU A 83 -7.02 4.77 3.84
N SER A 84 -6.85 4.61 2.56
CA SER A 84 -6.17 3.53 1.86
C SER A 84 -7.03 2.28 1.59
N PHE A 85 -7.35 2.15 0.33
CA PHE A 85 -7.90 0.95 -0.32
C PHE A 85 -7.59 1.02 -1.83
N GLY A 86 -7.77 -0.09 -2.55
CA GLY A 86 -7.36 -0.17 -3.96
C GLY A 86 -8.37 0.41 -4.94
N ALA A 87 -7.95 0.56 -6.20
CA ALA A 87 -8.77 1.09 -7.29
C ALA A 87 -10.07 0.30 -7.48
N ALA A 88 -10.04 -1.01 -7.31
CA ALA A 88 -11.23 -1.85 -7.41
C ALA A 88 -12.34 -1.38 -6.47
N GLN A 89 -12.01 -1.17 -5.20
CA GLN A 89 -12.93 -0.71 -4.19
C GLN A 89 -13.38 0.74 -4.42
N ALA A 90 -12.45 1.60 -4.87
CA ALA A 90 -12.74 2.99 -5.21
C ALA A 90 -13.79 3.08 -6.33
N ILE A 91 -13.58 2.35 -7.42
CA ILE A 91 -14.47 2.35 -8.59
C ILE A 91 -15.82 1.70 -8.25
N ASP A 92 -15.81 0.52 -7.64
CA ASP A 92 -17.05 -0.22 -7.34
C ASP A 92 -17.90 0.50 -6.29
N GLY A 93 -17.27 1.08 -5.27
CA GLY A 93 -17.99 1.83 -4.24
C GLY A 93 -18.62 3.11 -4.79
N THR A 94 -17.95 3.80 -5.73
CA THR A 94 -18.53 4.94 -6.45
C THR A 94 -19.75 4.51 -7.26
N LYS A 95 -19.65 3.42 -8.04
CA LYS A 95 -20.78 2.86 -8.81
C LYS A 95 -21.97 2.49 -7.90
N LYS A 96 -21.71 2.03 -6.69
CA LYS A 96 -22.73 1.66 -5.68
C LYS A 96 -23.26 2.84 -4.86
N GLY A 97 -22.70 4.04 -5.02
CA GLY A 97 -23.07 5.23 -4.28
C GLY A 97 -22.73 5.16 -2.78
N TYR A 98 -21.62 4.50 -2.43
CA TYR A 98 -21.15 4.37 -1.04
C TYR A 98 -20.42 5.60 -0.53
N TYR A 99 -19.95 6.47 -1.43
CA TYR A 99 -19.07 7.60 -1.12
C TYR A 99 -19.78 8.95 -1.26
N VAL A 100 -19.28 9.94 -0.54
CA VAL A 100 -19.70 11.33 -0.68
C VAL A 100 -18.74 12.02 -1.63
N PRO A 101 -19.18 12.49 -2.79
CA PRO A 101 -18.34 13.32 -3.64
C PRO A 101 -17.96 14.62 -2.94
N TYR A 102 -16.67 14.95 -2.93
CA TYR A 102 -16.15 16.18 -2.39
C TYR A 102 -14.97 16.67 -3.21
N LYS A 103 -15.16 17.77 -3.94
CA LYS A 103 -14.11 18.41 -4.74
C LYS A 103 -13.28 19.34 -3.85
N SER A 104 -12.30 18.78 -3.16
CA SER A 104 -11.38 19.55 -2.35
C SER A 104 -10.41 20.36 -3.23
N PRO A 105 -10.26 21.68 -2.98
CA PRO A 105 -9.30 22.52 -3.70
C PRO A 105 -7.85 22.05 -3.60
N ALA A 106 -7.49 21.38 -2.50
CA ALA A 106 -6.13 20.87 -2.29
C ALA A 106 -5.71 19.79 -3.29
N TRP A 107 -6.66 19.24 -4.08
CA TRP A 107 -6.43 18.21 -5.07
C TRP A 107 -6.49 18.71 -6.53
N GLU A 108 -6.61 20.00 -6.76
CA GLU A 108 -6.75 20.54 -8.12
C GLU A 108 -5.53 20.24 -9.00
N ASP A 109 -4.32 20.42 -8.47
CA ASP A 109 -3.04 20.23 -9.19
C ASP A 109 -2.64 18.76 -9.37
N ILE A 110 -3.42 17.82 -8.83
CA ILE A 110 -3.12 16.39 -8.90
C ILE A 110 -3.67 15.84 -10.22
N ASP A 111 -2.85 15.02 -10.88
CA ASP A 111 -3.20 14.38 -12.15
C ASP A 111 -4.56 13.65 -12.05
N ALA A 112 -5.35 13.74 -13.11
CA ALA A 112 -6.66 13.10 -13.22
C ALA A 112 -6.60 11.56 -13.05
N ALA A 113 -5.47 10.94 -13.33
CA ALA A 113 -5.27 9.50 -13.11
C ALA A 113 -5.35 9.10 -11.63
N PHE A 114 -5.18 10.06 -10.71
CA PHE A 114 -5.15 9.80 -9.26
C PHE A 114 -6.38 10.29 -8.51
N LYS A 115 -7.43 10.70 -9.20
CA LYS A 115 -8.68 11.17 -8.59
C LYS A 115 -9.88 10.82 -9.43
N SER A 116 -11.04 10.63 -8.78
CA SER A 116 -12.29 10.46 -9.51
C SER A 116 -12.77 11.81 -10.10
N PRO A 117 -13.42 11.81 -11.28
CA PRO A 117 -13.91 13.04 -11.90
C PRO A 117 -14.92 13.81 -11.05
N ASP A 118 -15.68 13.11 -10.21
CA ASP A 118 -16.71 13.67 -9.34
C ASP A 118 -16.21 14.01 -7.92
N GLY A 119 -14.96 13.66 -7.58
CA GLY A 119 -14.42 13.84 -6.24
C GLY A 119 -14.81 12.74 -5.22
N SER A 120 -15.28 11.59 -5.68
CA SER A 120 -15.66 10.47 -4.81
C SER A 120 -14.46 9.82 -4.11
N TYR A 121 -13.27 9.87 -4.73
CA TYR A 121 -12.03 9.34 -4.15
C TYR A 121 -10.78 10.03 -4.70
N TYR A 122 -9.68 9.94 -3.93
CA TYR A 122 -8.37 10.48 -4.28
C TYR A 122 -7.27 9.51 -3.87
N ALA A 123 -6.20 9.43 -4.66
CA ALA A 123 -5.03 8.62 -4.29
C ALA A 123 -4.13 9.40 -3.32
N LEU A 124 -3.93 8.88 -2.14
CA LEU A 124 -2.97 9.41 -1.14
C LEU A 124 -1.51 9.20 -1.56
N GLY A 125 -1.28 8.12 -2.26
CA GLY A 125 0.00 7.71 -2.79
C GLY A 125 -0.20 6.49 -3.66
N THR A 126 0.82 6.14 -4.42
CA THR A 126 0.82 4.91 -5.20
C THR A 126 1.96 4.01 -4.75
N PHE A 127 1.80 2.74 -4.96
CA PHE A 127 2.87 1.76 -4.92
C PHE A 127 2.93 1.04 -6.28
N SER A 128 4.05 0.41 -6.52
CA SER A 128 4.33 -0.24 -7.79
C SER A 128 4.93 -1.62 -7.57
N PHE A 129 5.29 -2.28 -8.63
CA PHE A 129 6.17 -3.43 -8.58
C PHE A 129 7.47 -3.15 -9.33
N LEU A 130 8.56 -3.72 -8.81
CA LEU A 130 9.90 -3.55 -9.35
C LEU A 130 10.50 -4.87 -9.78
N LEU A 131 11.44 -4.77 -10.72
CA LEU A 131 12.41 -5.80 -10.96
C LEU A 131 13.62 -5.55 -10.05
N ILE A 132 13.89 -6.50 -9.18
CA ILE A 132 15.01 -6.46 -8.24
C ILE A 132 16.01 -7.58 -8.52
N GLY A 133 17.27 -7.37 -8.12
CA GLY A 133 18.33 -8.36 -8.21
C GLY A 133 19.27 -8.33 -7.03
N ASN A 134 19.86 -9.47 -6.67
CA ASN A 134 20.94 -9.53 -5.71
C ASN A 134 22.24 -9.15 -6.41
N LYS A 135 22.77 -7.94 -6.11
CA LYS A 135 23.97 -7.40 -6.79
C LYS A 135 25.22 -8.27 -6.63
N VAL A 136 25.37 -8.92 -5.46
CA VAL A 136 26.53 -9.80 -5.19
C VAL A 136 26.43 -11.08 -6.00
N LYS A 137 25.27 -11.74 -5.95
CA LYS A 137 25.04 -13.01 -6.65
C LYS A 137 25.04 -12.87 -8.18
N LEU A 138 24.54 -11.74 -8.68
CA LEU A 138 24.64 -11.43 -10.12
C LEU A 138 26.09 -11.24 -10.53
N ALA A 139 26.89 -10.48 -9.76
CA ALA A 139 28.30 -10.27 -10.04
C ALA A 139 29.12 -11.58 -9.97
N GLU A 140 28.85 -12.46 -8.99
CA GLU A 140 29.48 -13.80 -8.90
C GLU A 140 29.26 -14.65 -10.16
N LYS A 141 28.14 -14.42 -10.87
CA LYS A 141 27.84 -15.13 -12.12
C LYS A 141 28.24 -14.36 -13.40
N GLY A 142 28.77 -13.15 -13.26
CA GLY A 142 29.09 -12.28 -14.40
C GLY A 142 27.84 -11.75 -15.10
N TYR A 143 26.70 -11.66 -14.44
CA TYR A 143 25.42 -11.19 -15.00
C TYR A 143 25.13 -9.75 -14.58
N GLY A 144 24.68 -8.94 -15.56
CA GLY A 144 24.05 -7.63 -15.29
C GLY A 144 22.55 -7.77 -14.94
N MET A 145 21.99 -6.65 -14.47
CA MET A 145 20.52 -6.55 -14.32
C MET A 145 19.84 -6.54 -15.70
N PRO A 146 18.75 -7.29 -15.85
CA PRO A 146 17.87 -7.12 -17.02
C PRO A 146 17.25 -5.70 -17.01
N MET A 147 17.26 -5.04 -18.15
CA MET A 147 16.73 -3.67 -18.31
C MET A 147 15.37 -3.65 -19.02
N SER A 148 14.83 -4.81 -19.38
CA SER A 148 13.56 -5.02 -20.04
C SER A 148 12.85 -6.24 -19.46
N TRP A 149 11.52 -6.20 -19.39
CA TRP A 149 10.74 -7.38 -18.99
C TRP A 149 10.99 -8.58 -19.90
N LYS A 150 11.24 -8.33 -21.21
CA LYS A 150 11.52 -9.38 -22.17
C LYS A 150 12.85 -10.09 -21.92
N GLU A 151 13.84 -9.43 -21.35
CA GLU A 151 15.13 -10.04 -20.99
C GLU A 151 14.98 -11.11 -19.90
N LEU A 152 13.89 -11.10 -19.12
CA LEU A 152 13.58 -12.17 -18.17
C LEU A 152 13.24 -13.50 -18.83
N LEU A 153 12.99 -13.51 -20.14
CA LEU A 153 12.70 -14.72 -20.91
C LEU A 153 13.97 -15.49 -21.31
N ASP A 154 15.16 -14.89 -21.12
CA ASP A 154 16.44 -15.56 -21.42
C ASP A 154 16.58 -16.83 -20.55
N PRO A 155 16.88 -18.00 -21.15
CA PRO A 155 17.07 -19.26 -20.41
C PRO A 155 18.16 -19.23 -19.31
N LYS A 156 19.09 -18.27 -19.34
CA LYS A 156 20.07 -18.12 -18.25
C LYS A 156 19.42 -17.84 -16.89
N TRP A 157 18.19 -17.32 -16.87
CA TRP A 157 17.43 -17.06 -15.66
C TRP A 157 16.61 -18.25 -15.16
N LYS A 158 16.69 -19.41 -15.81
CA LYS A 158 15.90 -20.59 -15.43
C LYS A 158 16.05 -20.94 -13.95
N GLY A 159 14.94 -20.95 -13.22
CA GLY A 159 14.90 -21.21 -11.79
C GLY A 159 15.54 -20.13 -10.92
N GLN A 160 15.74 -18.92 -11.44
CA GLN A 160 16.40 -17.81 -10.74
C GLN A 160 15.49 -16.61 -10.44
N ILE A 161 14.25 -16.66 -10.92
CA ILE A 161 13.28 -15.56 -10.75
C ILE A 161 12.22 -15.97 -9.73
N VAL A 162 11.87 -15.06 -8.82
CA VAL A 162 10.79 -15.23 -7.86
C VAL A 162 9.78 -14.08 -7.99
N ALA A 163 8.49 -14.40 -7.94
CA ALA A 163 7.40 -13.40 -7.96
C ALA A 163 6.24 -13.86 -7.07
N PRO A 164 5.33 -12.97 -6.66
CA PRO A 164 4.17 -13.36 -5.89
C PRO A 164 3.10 -14.05 -6.74
N SER A 165 2.21 -14.81 -6.08
CA SER A 165 1.07 -15.49 -6.71
C SER A 165 -0.16 -14.59 -6.73
N PRO A 166 -0.85 -14.40 -7.87
CA PRO A 166 -2.07 -13.59 -7.93
C PRO A 166 -3.27 -14.23 -7.22
N ARG A 167 -3.12 -15.45 -6.72
CA ARG A 167 -4.12 -16.10 -5.88
C ARG A 167 -4.19 -15.52 -4.47
N THR A 168 -3.08 -14.98 -3.99
CA THR A 168 -2.91 -14.56 -2.58
C THR A 168 -2.40 -13.14 -2.43
N SER A 169 -1.91 -12.52 -3.50
CA SER A 169 -1.29 -11.20 -3.49
C SER A 169 -1.98 -10.24 -4.48
N GLY A 170 -2.38 -9.07 -3.97
CA GLY A 170 -2.87 -7.96 -4.79
C GLY A 170 -1.78 -7.43 -5.75
N THR A 171 -0.54 -7.32 -5.27
CA THR A 171 0.62 -6.96 -6.10
C THR A 171 0.79 -7.91 -7.27
N ALA A 172 0.65 -9.23 -7.04
CA ALA A 172 0.77 -10.20 -8.12
C ALA A 172 -0.40 -10.10 -9.12
N PHE A 173 -1.59 -9.76 -8.65
CA PHE A 173 -2.70 -9.47 -9.55
C PHE A 173 -2.37 -8.26 -10.41
N MET A 174 -1.84 -7.19 -9.81
CA MET A 174 -1.36 -6.00 -10.53
C MET A 174 -0.29 -6.34 -11.57
N ILE A 175 0.73 -7.11 -11.21
CA ILE A 175 1.76 -7.59 -12.15
C ILE A 175 1.13 -8.28 -13.37
N ASN A 176 0.18 -9.18 -13.14
CA ASN A 176 -0.43 -9.94 -14.23
C ASN A 176 -1.25 -9.06 -15.16
N TYR A 177 -2.16 -8.22 -14.65
CA TYR A 177 -2.95 -7.39 -15.54
C TYR A 177 -2.10 -6.28 -16.22
N SER A 178 -1.02 -5.83 -15.59
CA SER A 178 -0.08 -4.92 -16.23
C SER A 178 0.55 -5.53 -17.48
N PHE A 179 1.02 -6.77 -17.41
CA PHE A 179 1.56 -7.44 -18.59
C PHE A 179 0.50 -7.77 -19.64
N LEU A 180 -0.74 -8.08 -19.22
CA LEU A 180 -1.84 -8.29 -20.15
C LEU A 180 -2.23 -7.00 -20.89
N GLN A 181 -2.14 -5.85 -20.24
CA GLN A 181 -2.42 -4.56 -20.88
C GLN A 181 -1.23 -4.03 -21.67
N LEU A 182 0.00 -4.21 -21.18
CA LEU A 182 1.21 -3.80 -21.87
C LEU A 182 1.38 -4.48 -23.23
N TYR A 183 1.16 -5.78 -23.27
CA TYR A 183 1.37 -6.58 -24.49
C TYR A 183 0.07 -6.92 -25.23
N GLY A 184 -1.10 -6.57 -24.68
CA GLY A 184 -2.40 -7.07 -25.12
C GLY A 184 -2.69 -8.48 -24.55
N GLU A 185 -3.96 -8.82 -24.32
CA GLU A 185 -4.36 -10.02 -23.58
C GLU A 185 -3.71 -11.31 -24.12
N LYS A 186 -3.74 -11.53 -25.45
CA LYS A 186 -3.20 -12.73 -26.09
C LYS A 186 -1.68 -12.84 -25.92
N GLU A 187 -0.96 -11.80 -26.26
CA GLU A 187 0.52 -11.80 -26.20
C GLU A 187 1.01 -11.69 -24.75
N GLY A 188 0.28 -11.00 -23.89
CA GLY A 188 0.54 -10.95 -22.45
C GLY A 188 0.48 -12.35 -21.81
N TRP A 189 -0.50 -13.17 -22.16
CA TRP A 189 -0.53 -14.57 -21.70
C TRP A 189 0.62 -15.42 -22.27
N LYS A 190 1.06 -15.17 -23.50
CA LYS A 190 2.26 -15.83 -24.05
C LYS A 190 3.51 -15.41 -23.28
N PHE A 191 3.67 -14.10 -23.01
CA PHE A 191 4.76 -13.57 -22.22
C PHE A 191 4.80 -14.21 -20.82
N LEU A 192 3.68 -14.21 -20.08
CA LEU A 192 3.59 -14.83 -18.76
C LEU A 192 3.90 -16.33 -18.79
N THR A 193 3.51 -17.03 -19.86
CA THR A 193 3.81 -18.46 -20.03
C THR A 193 5.31 -18.68 -20.27
N ALA A 194 5.95 -17.83 -21.07
CA ALA A 194 7.40 -17.89 -21.28
C ALA A 194 8.17 -17.52 -20.00
N LEU A 195 7.76 -16.48 -19.31
CA LEU A 195 8.35 -16.07 -18.02
C LEU A 195 8.27 -17.20 -16.97
N ASP A 196 7.15 -17.94 -16.93
CA ASP A 196 6.99 -19.08 -16.02
C ASP A 196 8.06 -20.17 -16.19
N GLN A 197 8.67 -20.32 -17.36
CA GLN A 197 9.74 -21.30 -17.56
C GLN A 197 10.99 -20.94 -16.72
N ASN A 198 11.20 -19.64 -16.45
CA ASN A 198 12.33 -19.15 -15.69
C ASN A 198 12.00 -18.91 -14.20
N MET A 199 10.72 -18.98 -13.82
CA MET A 199 10.29 -18.82 -12.44
C MET A 199 10.75 -19.98 -11.57
N ALA A 200 11.37 -19.66 -10.43
CA ALA A 200 11.73 -20.63 -9.38
C ALA A 200 10.51 -20.95 -8.50
N GLN A 201 9.79 -19.95 -8.05
CA GLN A 201 8.59 -20.12 -7.24
C GLN A 201 7.69 -18.89 -7.28
N TYR A 202 6.44 -19.09 -6.83
CA TYR A 202 5.49 -18.03 -6.54
C TYR A 202 5.26 -17.91 -5.04
N THR A 203 5.42 -16.70 -4.49
CA THR A 203 5.27 -16.44 -3.04
C THR A 203 3.84 -16.06 -2.69
N LYS A 204 3.47 -16.19 -1.41
CA LYS A 204 2.14 -15.79 -0.92
C LYS A 204 1.98 -14.27 -0.83
N SER A 205 3.03 -13.55 -0.43
CA SER A 205 3.04 -12.10 -0.23
C SER A 205 3.75 -11.38 -1.36
N GLY A 206 3.27 -10.17 -1.70
CA GLY A 206 3.89 -9.28 -2.68
C GLY A 206 5.32 -8.85 -2.33
N ASN A 207 5.64 -8.78 -1.05
CA ASN A 207 6.95 -8.34 -0.53
C ASN A 207 7.94 -9.49 -0.29
N ALA A 208 7.49 -10.74 -0.25
CA ALA A 208 8.37 -11.88 0.04
C ALA A 208 9.53 -12.08 -0.97
N PRO A 209 9.38 -11.77 -2.27
CA PRO A 209 10.51 -11.81 -3.21
C PRO A 209 11.68 -10.93 -2.78
N THR A 210 11.42 -9.77 -2.17
CA THR A 210 12.48 -8.86 -1.68
C THR A 210 13.38 -9.54 -0.66
N ASP A 211 12.78 -10.26 0.28
CA ASP A 211 13.54 -10.99 1.31
C ASP A 211 14.35 -12.16 0.72
N LEU A 212 13.76 -12.90 -0.21
CA LEU A 212 14.39 -14.05 -0.84
C LEU A 212 15.60 -13.64 -1.70
N VAL A 213 15.42 -12.58 -2.50
CA VAL A 213 16.52 -12.02 -3.32
C VAL A 213 17.58 -11.37 -2.42
N GLY A 214 17.15 -10.61 -1.40
CA GLY A 214 18.08 -9.97 -0.45
C GLY A 214 19.00 -10.98 0.24
N ARG A 215 18.48 -12.14 0.64
CA ARG A 215 19.29 -13.24 1.21
C ARG A 215 20.10 -14.04 0.19
N GLY A 216 19.97 -13.73 -1.11
CA GLY A 216 20.67 -14.44 -2.19
C GLY A 216 20.14 -15.86 -2.47
N GLU A 217 18.90 -16.16 -2.06
CA GLU A 217 18.26 -17.44 -2.40
C GLU A 217 17.92 -17.50 -3.90
N TYR A 218 17.66 -16.35 -4.52
CA TYR A 218 17.41 -16.19 -5.97
C TYR A 218 18.13 -14.95 -6.50
N LEU A 219 18.42 -14.96 -7.80
CA LEU A 219 19.11 -13.86 -8.46
C LEU A 219 18.21 -12.65 -8.66
N LEU A 220 16.97 -12.89 -9.09
CA LEU A 220 16.03 -11.86 -9.51
C LEU A 220 14.66 -12.03 -8.82
N GLY A 221 13.94 -10.92 -8.68
CA GLY A 221 12.59 -10.92 -8.15
C GLY A 221 11.71 -9.85 -8.80
N ILE A 222 10.44 -10.15 -8.95
CA ILE A 222 9.40 -9.15 -9.23
C ILE A 222 8.64 -8.96 -7.92
N THR A 223 8.62 -7.75 -7.36
CA THR A 223 8.14 -7.50 -5.99
C THR A 223 7.47 -6.14 -5.86
N ALA A 224 6.65 -5.95 -4.83
CA ALA A 224 6.18 -4.62 -4.46
C ALA A 224 7.36 -3.73 -4.04
N ASP A 225 7.31 -2.45 -4.38
CA ASP A 225 8.36 -1.48 -4.11
C ASP A 225 8.44 -1.04 -2.63
N GLU A 226 7.34 -1.11 -1.91
CA GLU A 226 7.17 -0.63 -0.53
C GLU A 226 8.27 -1.13 0.45
N ASN A 227 8.76 -2.36 0.26
CA ASN A 227 9.74 -2.96 1.16
C ASN A 227 11.18 -2.92 0.63
N VAL A 228 11.38 -2.50 -0.62
CA VAL A 228 12.70 -2.54 -1.27
C VAL A 228 13.68 -1.59 -0.60
N LEU A 229 13.27 -0.33 -0.40
CA LEU A 229 14.11 0.68 0.25
C LEU A 229 14.49 0.27 1.67
N LYS A 230 13.54 -0.23 2.46
CA LYS A 230 13.79 -0.71 3.81
C LYS A 230 14.87 -1.79 3.81
N ARG A 231 14.80 -2.77 2.93
CA ARG A 231 15.79 -3.85 2.85
C ARG A 231 17.16 -3.37 2.38
N ILE A 232 17.22 -2.40 1.48
CA ILE A 232 18.47 -1.75 1.10
C ILE A 232 19.11 -1.07 2.32
N ASN A 233 18.32 -0.33 3.10
CA ASN A 233 18.78 0.34 4.32
C ASN A 233 19.18 -0.65 5.43
N ASP A 234 18.54 -1.80 5.51
CA ASP A 234 18.91 -2.92 6.38
C ASP A 234 20.22 -3.62 5.92
N GLY A 235 20.87 -3.14 4.84
CA GLY A 235 22.16 -3.65 4.34
C GLY A 235 22.05 -4.85 3.40
N TYR A 236 20.87 -5.24 2.97
CA TYR A 236 20.73 -6.31 1.98
C TYR A 236 21.27 -5.87 0.61
N PRO A 237 22.00 -6.74 -0.12
CA PRO A 237 22.65 -6.40 -1.38
C PRO A 237 21.64 -6.39 -2.55
N ILE A 238 20.60 -5.60 -2.42
CA ILE A 238 19.54 -5.45 -3.43
C ILE A 238 19.87 -4.27 -4.35
N GLN A 239 19.71 -4.49 -5.63
CA GLN A 239 19.59 -3.45 -6.64
C GLN A 239 18.26 -3.60 -7.37
N TRP A 240 17.76 -2.53 -7.98
CA TRP A 240 16.48 -2.52 -8.68
C TRP A 240 16.58 -1.71 -9.97
N VAL A 241 15.66 -1.98 -10.87
CA VAL A 241 15.50 -1.26 -12.13
C VAL A 241 14.03 -1.04 -12.45
N ILE A 242 13.77 0.03 -13.18
CA ILE A 242 12.52 0.21 -13.92
C ILE A 242 12.79 -0.28 -15.35
N PRO A 243 12.20 -1.40 -15.79
CA PRO A 243 12.36 -1.88 -17.15
C PRO A 243 11.89 -0.85 -18.18
N ALA A 244 12.49 -0.88 -19.36
CA ALA A 244 12.26 0.12 -20.42
C ALA A 244 10.78 0.24 -20.82
N GLU A 245 10.00 -0.83 -20.69
CA GLU A 245 8.57 -0.84 -20.98
C GLU A 245 7.72 -0.20 -19.88
N GLY A 246 8.33 0.17 -18.74
CA GLY A 246 7.66 0.72 -17.56
C GLY A 246 7.20 -0.33 -16.56
N ILE A 247 6.59 0.15 -15.46
CA ILE A 247 6.07 -0.63 -14.35
C ILE A 247 4.59 -0.33 -14.13
N GLY A 248 3.84 -1.29 -13.65
CA GLY A 248 2.46 -1.06 -13.23
C GLY A 248 2.39 -0.43 -11.85
N TYR A 249 1.28 0.21 -11.55
CA TYR A 249 1.05 0.86 -10.26
C TYR A 249 -0.37 0.61 -9.76
N GLU A 250 -0.57 0.82 -8.46
CA GLU A 250 -1.86 0.81 -7.80
C GLU A 250 -1.94 1.99 -6.84
N GLY A 251 -3.11 2.64 -6.78
CA GLY A 251 -3.34 3.75 -5.87
C GLY A 251 -3.79 3.27 -4.47
N ASN A 252 -3.36 3.99 -3.46
CA ASN A 252 -3.91 3.96 -2.11
C ASN A 252 -4.95 5.07 -2.01
N TYR A 253 -6.21 4.76 -2.26
CA TYR A 253 -7.26 5.77 -2.35
C TYR A 253 -7.89 6.07 -0.99
N CYS A 254 -8.36 7.29 -0.81
CA CYS A 254 -9.17 7.72 0.33
C CYS A 254 -10.53 8.25 -0.14
N THR A 255 -11.51 8.17 0.76
CA THR A 255 -12.88 8.60 0.48
C THR A 255 -13.65 8.91 1.77
N ILE A 256 -14.72 9.71 1.64
CA ILE A 256 -15.71 9.96 2.70
C ILE A 256 -16.86 8.98 2.51
N LEU A 257 -17.25 8.27 3.57
CA LEU A 257 -18.35 7.32 3.53
C LEU A 257 -19.70 8.02 3.65
N LYS A 258 -20.67 7.57 2.86
CA LYS A 258 -22.02 8.12 2.85
C LYS A 258 -22.72 7.88 4.17
N GLY A 259 -23.44 8.90 4.67
CA GLY A 259 -24.17 8.83 5.91
C GLY A 259 -23.38 9.20 7.17
N THR A 260 -22.10 9.58 7.04
CA THR A 260 -21.36 10.19 8.15
C THR A 260 -22.10 11.43 8.66
N LYS A 261 -22.11 11.59 9.99
CA LYS A 261 -22.62 12.78 10.65
C LYS A 261 -21.54 13.84 10.91
N LYS A 262 -20.31 13.56 10.47
CA LYS A 262 -19.11 14.36 10.70
C LYS A 262 -18.49 14.86 9.39
N LEU A 263 -19.36 15.22 8.44
CA LEU A 263 -18.94 15.58 7.09
C LEU A 263 -17.88 16.68 7.09
N ASP A 264 -18.06 17.73 7.90
CA ASP A 264 -17.14 18.86 7.99
C ASP A 264 -15.74 18.43 8.44
N LEU A 265 -15.65 17.50 9.41
CA LEU A 265 -14.38 16.95 9.87
C LEU A 265 -13.72 16.11 8.78
N CYS A 266 -14.50 15.28 8.09
CA CYS A 266 -14.01 14.48 6.98
C CYS A 266 -13.49 15.35 5.83
N GLN A 267 -14.17 16.45 5.50
CA GLN A 267 -13.73 17.41 4.47
C GLN A 267 -12.42 18.09 4.86
N LYS A 268 -12.27 18.54 6.11
CA LYS A 268 -11.01 19.10 6.63
C LYS A 268 -9.85 18.09 6.51
N ILE A 269 -10.10 16.82 6.80
CA ILE A 269 -9.09 15.77 6.63
C ILE A 269 -8.77 15.58 5.15
N MET A 270 -9.78 15.55 4.25
CA MET A 270 -9.55 15.46 2.81
C MET A 270 -8.73 16.63 2.28
N ASP A 271 -8.99 17.87 2.75
CA ASP A 271 -8.21 19.05 2.38
C ASP A 271 -6.75 18.91 2.84
N TYR A 272 -6.53 18.47 4.08
CA TYR A 272 -5.18 18.23 4.57
C TYR A 272 -4.46 17.15 3.75
N LEU A 273 -5.13 16.03 3.46
CA LEU A 273 -4.53 14.92 2.73
C LEU A 273 -4.10 15.29 1.29
N GLY A 274 -4.71 16.34 0.71
CA GLY A 274 -4.31 16.91 -0.58
C GLY A 274 -3.13 17.87 -0.51
N THR A 275 -2.60 18.21 0.67
CA THR A 275 -1.48 19.17 0.82
C THR A 275 -0.13 18.56 0.46
N GLU A 276 0.85 19.45 0.25
CA GLU A 276 2.26 19.09 0.06
C GLU A 276 2.80 18.34 1.29
N ASP A 277 2.52 18.82 2.50
CA ASP A 277 2.93 18.19 3.77
C ASP A 277 2.46 16.71 3.88
N ALA A 278 1.21 16.43 3.51
CA ALA A 278 0.71 15.06 3.52
C ALA A 278 1.38 14.19 2.45
N SER A 279 1.65 14.75 1.27
CA SER A 279 2.36 14.08 0.19
C SER A 279 3.81 13.77 0.56
N GLU A 280 4.54 14.72 1.15
CA GLU A 280 5.91 14.52 1.65
C GLU A 280 5.96 13.47 2.75
N PHE A 281 4.99 13.53 3.69
CA PHE A 281 4.89 12.52 4.75
C PHE A 281 4.73 11.10 4.17
N LEU A 282 3.80 10.89 3.23
CA LEU A 282 3.61 9.57 2.62
C LEU A 282 4.79 9.16 1.74
N ALA A 283 5.47 10.12 1.08
CA ALA A 283 6.71 9.85 0.36
C ALA A 283 7.82 9.34 1.27
N SER A 284 7.94 9.90 2.48
CA SER A 284 8.91 9.44 3.49
C SER A 284 8.62 8.03 3.98
N MET A 285 7.35 7.59 3.89
CA MET A 285 6.90 6.22 4.20
C MET A 285 7.09 5.24 3.03
N GLY A 286 7.67 5.69 1.90
CA GLY A 286 7.99 4.85 0.75
C GLY A 286 6.96 4.87 -0.38
N TYR A 287 5.86 5.61 -0.25
CA TYR A 287 4.86 5.74 -1.31
C TYR A 287 5.30 6.73 -2.38
N ILE A 288 4.78 6.57 -3.59
CA ILE A 288 4.99 7.52 -4.68
C ILE A 288 3.87 8.55 -4.61
N PRO A 289 4.15 9.82 -4.30
CA PRO A 289 3.12 10.83 -4.15
C PRO A 289 2.45 11.13 -5.50
N PRO A 290 1.13 11.36 -5.54
CA PRO A 290 0.44 11.79 -6.74
C PRO A 290 0.76 13.25 -7.10
N ARG A 291 1.19 14.07 -6.12
CA ARG A 291 1.53 15.48 -6.29
C ARG A 291 2.83 15.64 -7.09
N PRO A 292 2.84 16.48 -8.14
CA PRO A 292 4.06 16.77 -8.89
C PRO A 292 5.14 17.43 -8.02
N GLY A 293 6.41 17.10 -8.27
CA GLY A 293 7.56 17.74 -7.61
C GLY A 293 7.97 17.13 -6.27
N ILE A 294 7.15 16.30 -5.66
CA ILE A 294 7.51 15.60 -4.41
C ILE A 294 8.36 14.37 -4.75
N PRO A 295 9.61 14.27 -4.27
CA PRO A 295 10.43 13.10 -4.50
C PRO A 295 9.97 11.92 -3.65
N SER A 296 9.95 10.72 -4.24
CA SER A 296 9.75 9.49 -3.48
C SER A 296 11.06 9.06 -2.81
N ALA A 297 10.99 8.48 -1.63
CA ALA A 297 12.17 8.00 -0.91
C ALA A 297 12.95 6.92 -1.69
N LEU A 298 12.27 6.09 -2.49
CA LEU A 298 12.91 5.03 -3.30
C LEU A 298 13.39 5.57 -4.65
N TYR A 299 12.56 6.36 -5.33
CA TYR A 299 12.83 6.79 -6.71
C TYR A 299 13.52 8.15 -6.80
N GLY A 300 13.66 8.85 -5.69
CA GLY A 300 14.19 10.24 -5.69
C GLY A 300 13.25 11.17 -6.45
N ALA A 301 13.84 12.13 -7.16
CA ALA A 301 13.11 13.07 -8.02
C ALA A 301 12.66 12.48 -9.37
N ALA A 302 13.21 11.31 -9.75
CA ALA A 302 12.81 10.63 -10.98
C ALA A 302 11.43 10.02 -10.83
N LYS A 303 10.49 10.40 -11.70
CA LYS A 303 9.20 9.72 -11.78
C LYS A 303 9.39 8.37 -12.46
N PRO A 304 8.84 7.28 -11.90
CA PRO A 304 8.81 6.01 -12.60
C PRO A 304 8.06 6.13 -13.93
N THR A 305 8.52 5.43 -14.96
CA THR A 305 7.73 5.23 -16.18
C THR A 305 6.62 4.23 -15.86
N PHE A 306 5.39 4.71 -15.79
CA PHE A 306 4.24 3.86 -15.56
C PHE A 306 3.66 3.33 -16.87
N ILE A 307 3.25 2.07 -16.86
CA ILE A 307 2.40 1.48 -17.88
C ILE A 307 1.03 2.18 -17.77
N ASN A 308 0.47 2.60 -18.90
CA ASN A 308 -0.89 3.13 -18.92
C ASN A 308 -1.89 2.01 -18.64
N LEU A 309 -2.51 2.02 -17.47
CA LEU A 309 -3.36 0.94 -16.97
C LEU A 309 -4.83 1.36 -16.87
N ASP A 310 -5.71 0.55 -17.46
CA ASP A 310 -7.15 0.59 -17.19
C ASP A 310 -7.47 -0.30 -15.98
N HIS A 311 -7.52 0.33 -14.80
CA HIS A 311 -7.88 -0.35 -13.56
C HIS A 311 -9.33 -0.84 -13.57
N GLY A 312 -10.25 -0.16 -14.27
CA GLY A 312 -11.64 -0.58 -14.44
C GLY A 312 -11.73 -1.91 -15.17
N TRP A 313 -11.03 -2.03 -16.30
CA TRP A 313 -10.91 -3.30 -17.04
C TRP A 313 -10.32 -4.41 -16.15
N ALA A 314 -9.29 -4.11 -15.37
CA ALA A 314 -8.66 -5.09 -14.48
C ALA A 314 -9.65 -5.62 -13.43
N VAL A 315 -10.47 -4.74 -12.86
CA VAL A 315 -11.52 -5.10 -11.91
C VAL A 315 -12.55 -6.03 -12.54
N GLU A 316 -13.09 -5.65 -13.70
CA GLU A 316 -14.11 -6.43 -14.42
C GLU A 316 -13.60 -7.80 -14.84
N ASN A 317 -12.31 -7.90 -15.20
CA ASN A 317 -11.68 -9.14 -15.65
C ASN A 317 -10.97 -9.94 -14.53
N ARG A 318 -11.02 -9.49 -13.25
CA ARG A 318 -10.29 -10.11 -12.15
C ARG A 318 -10.51 -11.62 -12.04
N SER A 319 -11.74 -12.05 -12.03
CA SER A 319 -12.11 -13.48 -11.91
C SER A 319 -11.57 -14.30 -13.10
N LYS A 320 -11.68 -13.76 -14.32
CA LYS A 320 -11.16 -14.38 -15.55
C LYS A 320 -9.65 -14.53 -15.50
N ILE A 321 -8.94 -13.47 -15.13
CA ILE A 321 -7.47 -13.45 -15.04
C ILE A 321 -6.99 -14.49 -14.01
N ILE A 322 -7.55 -14.49 -12.80
CA ILE A 322 -7.17 -15.46 -11.75
C ILE A 322 -7.49 -16.90 -12.17
N LYS A 323 -8.64 -17.14 -12.79
CA LYS A 323 -9.02 -18.48 -13.30
C LYS A 323 -8.04 -18.96 -14.38
N THR A 324 -7.71 -18.09 -15.34
CA THR A 324 -6.76 -18.41 -16.41
C THR A 324 -5.37 -18.66 -15.85
N TRP A 325 -4.91 -17.84 -14.90
CA TRP A 325 -3.64 -18.04 -14.23
C TRP A 325 -3.58 -19.40 -13.53
N LYS A 326 -4.62 -19.75 -12.77
CA LYS A 326 -4.72 -21.05 -12.10
C LYS A 326 -4.59 -22.20 -13.08
N SER A 327 -5.32 -22.16 -14.19
CA SER A 327 -5.29 -23.23 -15.20
C SER A 327 -3.92 -23.41 -15.85
N LYS A 328 -3.13 -22.33 -15.97
CA LYS A 328 -1.82 -22.36 -16.61
C LYS A 328 -0.67 -22.73 -15.66
N PHE A 329 -0.71 -22.24 -14.42
CA PHE A 329 0.47 -22.20 -13.56
C PHE A 329 0.31 -22.89 -12.20
N MET A 330 -0.93 -23.18 -11.74
CA MET A 330 -1.15 -23.69 -10.38
C MET A 330 -0.47 -25.04 -10.10
N MET A 331 -0.46 -25.95 -11.06
CA MET A 331 0.21 -27.25 -10.88
C MET A 331 1.73 -27.07 -10.74
N LYS A 332 2.31 -26.17 -11.51
CA LYS A 332 3.75 -25.83 -11.41
C LYS A 332 4.05 -25.08 -10.10
N GLU A 333 3.17 -24.17 -9.66
CA GLU A 333 3.29 -23.50 -8.36
C GLU A 333 3.39 -24.52 -7.22
N THR A 334 2.50 -25.51 -7.20
CA THR A 334 2.48 -26.56 -6.18
C THR A 334 3.71 -27.46 -6.24
N ALA A 335 4.14 -27.86 -7.43
CA ALA A 335 5.33 -28.67 -7.62
C ALA A 335 6.60 -27.92 -7.18
N LYS A 336 6.76 -26.68 -7.59
CA LYS A 336 7.89 -25.81 -7.21
C LYS A 336 7.91 -25.57 -5.69
N ALA A 337 6.76 -25.33 -5.06
CA ALA A 337 6.67 -25.14 -3.62
C ALA A 337 7.09 -26.40 -2.84
N LYS A 338 6.73 -27.59 -3.32
CA LYS A 338 7.14 -28.86 -2.74
C LYS A 338 8.65 -29.07 -2.86
N GLU A 339 9.21 -28.85 -4.04
CA GLU A 339 10.66 -28.99 -4.28
C GLU A 339 11.48 -28.06 -3.37
N VAL A 340 11.05 -26.82 -3.19
CA VAL A 340 11.69 -25.86 -2.27
C VAL A 340 11.58 -26.33 -0.81
N GLY A 341 10.44 -26.89 -0.42
CA GLY A 341 10.24 -27.50 0.89
C GLY A 341 11.23 -28.63 1.14
N ASP A 342 11.29 -29.59 0.23
CA ASP A 342 12.17 -30.76 0.31
C ASP A 342 13.66 -30.36 0.38
N GLN A 343 14.07 -29.32 -0.38
CA GLN A 343 15.44 -28.79 -0.35
C GLN A 343 15.79 -28.13 1.00
N LYS A 344 14.84 -27.39 1.59
CA LYS A 344 15.04 -26.77 2.90
C LYS A 344 15.18 -27.83 4.01
N GLU A 345 14.37 -28.87 3.97
CA GLU A 345 14.46 -29.98 4.92
C GLU A 345 15.78 -30.73 4.81
N LYS A 346 16.26 -31.00 3.58
CA LYS A 346 17.58 -31.63 3.36
C LYS A 346 18.71 -30.78 3.93
N LYS A 347 18.71 -29.45 3.66
CA LYS A 347 19.73 -28.53 4.19
C LYS A 347 19.68 -28.44 5.73
N ALA A 348 18.50 -28.44 6.33
CA ALA A 348 18.34 -28.46 7.78
C ALA A 348 18.88 -29.75 8.40
N ALA A 349 18.59 -30.91 7.78
CA ALA A 349 19.10 -32.22 8.23
C ALA A 349 20.63 -32.33 8.08
N GLU A 350 21.22 -31.79 7.01
CA GLU A 350 22.68 -31.75 6.84
C GLU A 350 23.33 -30.83 7.87
N LYS A 351 22.72 -29.72 8.22
CA LYS A 351 23.24 -28.82 9.26
C LYS A 351 23.18 -29.43 10.65
N ALA A 352 22.11 -30.18 10.97
CA ALA A 352 21.97 -30.91 12.23
C ALA A 352 22.96 -32.06 12.39
N LYS A 353 23.43 -32.68 11.29
CA LYS A 353 24.44 -33.73 11.31
C LYS A 353 25.88 -33.19 11.47
N LYS A 354 26.10 -31.89 11.28
CA LYS A 354 27.42 -31.24 11.42
C LYS A 354 27.62 -30.52 12.76
N GLN A 355 26.60 -30.52 13.61
CA GLN A 355 26.63 -30.10 15.01
C GLN A 355 26.67 -31.34 15.92
#